data_0848aca3d2abd576095babbfceeaef74
#
_entry.id   0848aca3d2abd576095babbfceeaef74
#
_cell.length_a   1.000
_cell.length_b   1.000
_cell.length_c   1.000
_cell.angle_alpha   90.00
_cell.angle_beta   90.00
_cell.angle_gamma   90.00
#
_symmetry.space_group_name_H-M   'P 1'
#
loop_
_entity.id
_entity.type
_entity.pdbx_description
1 polymer ?
#
loop_
_entity_poly.entity_id
_entity_poly.type
_entity_poly.pdbx_seq_one_letter_code
_entity_poly.pdbx_strand_id
1 'polypeptide(L)'
;AEIMTGANSFRNGVMDFGRKIKPGMALWSETMKRAGYHTWYVGKWHNDGRPGQRGYEATDGLYAGGGGRWAVPTYDWNGRPVTGYRGWLFQKDGPDFKAAQRKLYPERGIGLTPNISEDFADAAIRFIGRKPEKPFFLHVNFPAPHDPLLMPYGYESMYDPDSMPVPENFLPEHPFDHGNFRGRDEQLLEWPRTKKAVRDELTVYYAVISHLDAQIGRIVQALKETGQYENTIIIFGSDHGLAVGSHGLRGKQSMYEHTIGVPMIFRGPGIPAGKKFDAQCYLRDLFPTTCTLCGIEIPNSVDGRSLKPVMEGKLKSIYPYIFGYFRNFQRMIRTDEWKLIHYPHLNRYQLFNIRSDPDELKDLSSDRQFAKIKSDLRQKLETWQRQQNDPALKSTQ
;
A
#
# COMPACT_ATOMS: atom_id res chain seq x y z
N ALA A 1 -9.48 -0.85 0.98
CA ALA A 1 -10.69 -1.67 0.78
C ALA A 1 -10.36 -2.99 0.09
N GLU A 2 -9.58 -3.02 -1.00
CA GLU A 2 -9.27 -4.26 -1.74
C GLU A 2 -8.62 -5.34 -0.86
N ILE A 3 -7.65 -4.97 -0.03
CA ILE A 3 -7.02 -5.90 0.94
C ILE A 3 -8.07 -6.50 1.90
N MET A 4 -8.97 -5.65 2.41
CA MET A 4 -9.97 -6.05 3.40
C MET A 4 -11.05 -6.97 2.83
N THR A 5 -11.43 -6.76 1.57
CA THR A 5 -12.53 -7.49 0.92
C THR A 5 -12.08 -8.62 0.00
N GLY A 6 -10.79 -8.68 -0.34
CA GLY A 6 -10.28 -9.58 -1.37
C GLY A 6 -10.87 -9.33 -2.76
N ALA A 7 -11.48 -8.15 -3.00
CA ALA A 7 -12.18 -7.82 -4.22
C ALA A 7 -11.76 -6.47 -4.77
N ASN A 8 -11.76 -6.33 -6.12
CA ASN A 8 -11.40 -5.09 -6.78
C ASN A 8 -12.39 -3.95 -6.45
N SER A 9 -11.98 -2.71 -6.67
CA SER A 9 -12.77 -1.54 -6.28
C SER A 9 -14.08 -1.39 -7.07
N PHE A 10 -14.17 -1.87 -8.30
CA PHE A 10 -15.43 -1.88 -9.07
C PHE A 10 -16.46 -2.79 -8.42
N ARG A 11 -16.03 -3.92 -7.88
CA ARG A 11 -16.87 -4.87 -7.16
C ARG A 11 -17.20 -4.41 -5.75
N ASN A 12 -16.20 -4.00 -4.96
CA ASN A 12 -16.39 -3.58 -3.58
C ASN A 12 -16.95 -2.16 -3.42
N GLY A 13 -16.97 -1.34 -4.49
CA GLY A 13 -17.58 -0.01 -4.55
C GLY A 13 -16.69 1.15 -4.11
N VAL A 14 -15.46 0.89 -3.67
CA VAL A 14 -14.54 1.93 -3.17
C VAL A 14 -13.59 2.37 -4.28
N MET A 15 -14.08 3.20 -5.19
CA MET A 15 -13.32 3.74 -6.31
C MET A 15 -12.56 5.03 -5.98
N ASP A 16 -12.89 5.69 -4.87
CA ASP A 16 -12.25 6.94 -4.43
C ASP A 16 -12.43 7.11 -2.91
N PHE A 17 -11.76 8.12 -2.36
CA PHE A 17 -11.87 8.49 -0.94
C PHE A 17 -13.32 8.74 -0.50
N GLY A 18 -13.62 8.40 0.75
CA GLY A 18 -14.95 8.62 1.34
C GLY A 18 -16.04 7.67 0.86
N ARG A 19 -15.74 6.73 -0.05
CA ARG A 19 -16.68 5.69 -0.45
C ARG A 19 -16.76 4.57 0.58
N LYS A 20 -17.92 3.95 0.69
CA LYS A 20 -18.16 2.82 1.60
C LYS A 20 -18.04 1.50 0.86
N ILE A 21 -17.56 0.49 1.56
CA ILE A 21 -17.61 -0.89 1.07
C ILE A 21 -19.07 -1.29 0.89
N LYS A 22 -19.41 -1.86 -0.27
CA LYS A 22 -20.78 -2.33 -0.57
C LYS A 22 -21.22 -3.37 0.47
N PRO A 23 -22.50 -3.36 0.89
CA PRO A 23 -23.06 -4.41 1.72
C PRO A 23 -22.89 -5.80 1.10
N GLY A 24 -22.75 -6.82 1.93
CA GLY A 24 -22.62 -8.22 1.49
C GLY A 24 -21.19 -8.63 1.06
N MET A 25 -20.23 -7.71 1.07
CA MET A 25 -18.84 -8.07 0.86
C MET A 25 -18.28 -8.76 2.10
N ALA A 26 -17.69 -9.94 1.92
CA ALA A 26 -16.93 -10.59 3.01
C ALA A 26 -15.72 -9.74 3.39
N LEU A 27 -15.39 -9.72 4.67
CA LEU A 27 -14.19 -9.06 5.17
C LEU A 27 -13.20 -10.09 5.69
N TRP A 28 -11.92 -9.85 5.45
CA TRP A 28 -10.84 -10.73 5.88
C TRP A 28 -10.89 -10.99 7.40
N SER A 29 -10.98 -9.94 8.19
CA SER A 29 -11.14 -10.02 9.65
C SER A 29 -12.35 -10.84 10.10
N GLU A 30 -13.54 -10.61 9.49
CA GLU A 30 -14.77 -11.35 9.82
C GLU A 30 -14.64 -12.83 9.45
N THR A 31 -13.98 -13.14 8.34
CA THR A 31 -13.74 -14.53 7.92
C THR A 31 -12.80 -15.25 8.88
N MET A 32 -11.71 -14.59 9.29
CA MET A 32 -10.81 -15.13 10.31
C MET A 32 -11.51 -15.32 11.65
N LYS A 33 -12.33 -14.35 12.08
CA LYS A 33 -13.12 -14.44 13.30
C LYS A 33 -14.08 -15.63 13.28
N ARG A 34 -14.82 -15.84 12.18
CA ARG A 34 -15.73 -16.99 12.02
C ARG A 34 -14.97 -18.32 12.04
N ALA A 35 -13.73 -18.33 11.58
CA ALA A 35 -12.85 -19.50 11.65
C ALA A 35 -12.23 -19.75 13.05
N GLY A 36 -12.62 -18.95 14.06
CA GLY A 36 -12.19 -19.14 15.46
C GLY A 36 -10.93 -18.38 15.85
N TYR A 37 -10.42 -17.49 15.02
CA TYR A 37 -9.27 -16.66 15.34
C TYR A 37 -9.67 -15.47 16.22
N HIS A 38 -8.83 -15.11 17.19
CA HIS A 38 -8.86 -13.76 17.74
C HIS A 38 -8.45 -12.77 16.65
N THR A 39 -9.17 -11.64 16.54
CA THR A 39 -8.93 -10.66 15.48
C THR A 39 -8.55 -9.32 16.08
N TRP A 40 -7.31 -8.89 15.86
CA TRP A 40 -6.73 -7.71 16.47
C TRP A 40 -6.24 -6.73 15.40
N TYR A 41 -6.35 -5.45 15.68
CA TYR A 41 -5.93 -4.39 14.77
C TYR A 41 -5.07 -3.35 15.47
N VAL A 42 -3.97 -2.99 14.84
CA VAL A 42 -3.02 -1.96 15.31
C VAL A 42 -2.74 -0.99 14.15
N GLY A 43 -2.62 0.29 14.47
CA GLY A 43 -2.12 1.30 13.55
C GLY A 43 -3.20 2.02 12.75
N LYS A 44 -2.85 2.42 11.53
CA LYS A 44 -3.68 3.30 10.69
C LYS A 44 -4.93 2.61 10.17
N TRP A 45 -6.09 3.19 10.48
CA TRP A 45 -7.38 2.81 9.88
C TRP A 45 -7.80 3.84 8.83
N HIS A 46 -7.97 3.42 7.60
CA HIS A 46 -8.36 4.28 6.47
C HIS A 46 -9.44 3.65 5.60
N ASN A 47 -10.40 2.98 6.24
CA ASN A 47 -11.61 2.47 5.63
C ASN A 47 -12.84 3.11 6.28
N ASP A 48 -14.02 2.89 5.71
CA ASP A 48 -15.27 3.30 6.32
C ASP A 48 -15.56 2.49 7.58
N GLY A 49 -16.30 3.10 8.51
CA GLY A 49 -16.62 2.51 9.81
C GLY A 49 -15.41 2.49 10.76
N ARG A 50 -15.46 1.58 11.72
CA ARG A 50 -14.43 1.35 12.74
C ARG A 50 -13.95 -0.10 12.67
N PRO A 51 -12.73 -0.43 13.14
CA PRO A 51 -12.24 -1.81 13.12
C PRO A 51 -13.24 -2.82 13.74
N GLY A 52 -13.86 -2.48 14.89
CA GLY A 52 -14.83 -3.35 15.53
C GLY A 52 -16.09 -3.60 14.70
N GLN A 53 -16.50 -2.63 13.88
CA GLN A 53 -17.61 -2.80 12.93
C GLN A 53 -17.19 -3.59 11.68
N ARG A 54 -15.92 -3.90 11.56
CA ARG A 54 -15.29 -4.59 10.45
C ARG A 54 -14.60 -5.88 10.88
N GLY A 55 -15.09 -6.50 11.99
CA GLY A 55 -14.71 -7.84 12.41
C GLY A 55 -13.51 -7.95 13.35
N TYR A 56 -12.91 -6.86 13.78
CA TYR A 56 -11.83 -6.89 14.78
C TYR A 56 -12.40 -6.85 16.21
N GLU A 57 -11.96 -7.77 17.05
CA GLU A 57 -12.42 -7.89 18.45
C GLU A 57 -11.75 -6.87 19.36
N ALA A 58 -10.50 -6.56 19.08
CA ALA A 58 -9.73 -5.62 19.87
C ALA A 58 -8.82 -4.74 19.00
N THR A 59 -8.56 -3.53 19.49
CA THR A 59 -7.64 -2.57 18.87
C THR A 59 -6.73 -1.99 19.94
N ASP A 60 -5.47 -1.75 19.57
CA ASP A 60 -4.53 -1.00 20.39
C ASP A 60 -3.64 -0.15 19.47
N GLY A 61 -3.12 0.99 19.95
CA GLY A 61 -2.34 1.90 19.13
C GLY A 61 -3.06 2.36 17.86
N LEU A 62 -4.39 2.49 17.89
CA LEU A 62 -5.18 2.81 16.71
C LEU A 62 -4.96 4.25 16.27
N TYR A 63 -4.57 4.41 15.00
CA TYR A 63 -4.43 5.69 14.33
C TYR A 63 -5.51 5.87 13.26
N ALA A 64 -6.39 6.83 13.46
CA ALA A 64 -7.35 7.24 12.45
C ALA A 64 -6.84 8.52 11.77
N GLY A 65 -6.26 8.35 10.59
CA GLY A 65 -5.78 9.45 9.76
C GLY A 65 -6.68 9.64 8.55
N GLY A 66 -6.69 10.84 8.05
CA GLY A 66 -7.37 11.18 6.81
C GLY A 66 -8.07 12.52 6.87
N GLY A 67 -8.00 13.28 5.82
CA GLY A 67 -8.63 14.56 5.50
C GLY A 67 -9.00 15.49 6.65
N GLY A 68 -8.71 16.74 6.54
CA GLY A 68 -9.13 17.76 7.49
C GLY A 68 -8.00 18.71 7.93
N ARG A 69 -8.33 19.61 8.84
CA ARG A 69 -7.37 20.55 9.38
C ARG A 69 -6.62 19.90 10.55
N TRP A 70 -5.32 20.11 10.61
CA TRP A 70 -4.54 19.82 11.80
C TRP A 70 -5.01 20.73 12.96
N ALA A 71 -5.15 20.17 14.15
CA ALA A 71 -5.41 20.98 15.33
C ALA A 71 -4.14 21.75 15.77
N VAL A 72 -2.96 21.19 15.44
CA VAL A 72 -1.67 21.85 15.60
C VAL A 72 -0.96 21.83 14.24
N PRO A 73 -0.33 22.92 13.79
CA PRO A 73 0.48 22.93 12.59
C PRO A 73 1.54 21.83 12.66
N THR A 74 1.62 21.02 11.61
CA THR A 74 2.64 19.99 11.46
C THR A 74 3.54 20.35 10.28
N TYR A 75 4.83 20.23 10.51
CA TYR A 75 5.86 20.49 9.51
C TYR A 75 6.60 19.18 9.20
N ASP A 76 7.06 19.03 7.98
CA ASP A 76 7.95 17.94 7.61
C ASP A 76 9.40 18.23 8.07
N TRP A 77 10.31 17.32 7.69
CA TRP A 77 11.72 17.39 8.05
C TRP A 77 12.44 18.68 7.60
N ASN A 78 11.97 19.36 6.57
CA ASN A 78 12.56 20.61 6.06
C ASN A 78 11.76 21.87 6.41
N GLY A 79 10.84 21.76 7.37
CA GLY A 79 10.03 22.88 7.86
C GLY A 79 8.87 23.27 6.97
N ARG A 80 8.48 22.44 6.01
CA ARG A 80 7.29 22.71 5.18
C ARG A 80 6.02 22.37 5.93
N PRO A 81 4.98 23.20 5.85
CA PRO A 81 3.70 22.89 6.45
C PRO A 81 3.05 21.71 5.70
N VAL A 82 2.68 20.68 6.44
CA VAL A 82 1.94 19.53 5.92
C VAL A 82 0.47 19.69 6.25
N THR A 83 -0.37 19.74 5.22
CA THR A 83 -1.82 19.91 5.35
C THR A 83 -2.56 18.63 4.96
N GLY A 84 -3.84 18.55 5.32
CA GLY A 84 -4.71 17.47 4.90
C GLY A 84 -4.71 16.22 5.77
N TYR A 85 -4.01 16.22 6.91
CA TYR A 85 -4.05 15.14 7.87
C TYR A 85 -4.71 15.56 9.18
N ARG A 86 -5.58 14.67 9.69
CA ARG A 86 -5.93 14.60 11.10
C ARG A 86 -5.40 13.27 11.60
N GLY A 87 -4.41 13.32 12.47
CA GLY A 87 -3.94 12.13 13.16
C GLY A 87 -4.48 12.10 14.58
N TRP A 88 -4.98 10.92 14.97
CA TRP A 88 -5.39 10.63 16.34
C TRP A 88 -4.73 9.31 16.71
N LEU A 89 -4.05 9.29 17.84
CA LEU A 89 -3.61 8.04 18.43
C LEU A 89 -4.63 7.61 19.48
N PHE A 90 -5.18 6.43 19.31
CA PHE A 90 -6.10 5.82 20.26
C PHE A 90 -5.36 4.73 21.01
N GLN A 91 -5.28 4.88 22.30
CA GLN A 91 -4.75 3.86 23.19
C GLN A 91 -5.92 3.24 23.94
N LYS A 92 -6.53 2.25 23.37
CA LYS A 92 -7.48 1.43 24.08
C LYS A 92 -7.70 0.09 23.41
N ASP A 93 -7.80 -0.86 24.27
CA ASP A 93 -8.22 -2.22 24.00
C ASP A 93 -9.73 -2.26 23.77
N GLY A 94 -10.15 -2.94 22.72
CA GLY A 94 -11.56 -3.09 22.41
C GLY A 94 -11.93 -2.69 20.98
N PRO A 95 -13.09 -3.19 20.49
CA PRO A 95 -13.53 -2.99 19.11
C PRO A 95 -14.08 -1.57 18.87
N ASP A 96 -14.58 -0.94 19.91
CA ASP A 96 -15.19 0.38 19.87
C ASP A 96 -14.43 1.38 20.72
N PHE A 97 -14.07 2.49 20.11
CA PHE A 97 -13.51 3.63 20.81
C PHE A 97 -14.44 4.84 20.67
N LYS A 98 -14.59 5.57 21.77
CA LYS A 98 -15.35 6.81 21.82
C LYS A 98 -14.44 8.01 21.63
N ALA A 99 -15.02 9.17 21.30
CA ALA A 99 -14.24 10.41 21.18
C ALA A 99 -13.39 10.74 22.42
N ALA A 100 -13.91 10.44 23.61
CA ALA A 100 -13.20 10.59 24.89
C ALA A 100 -11.98 9.68 25.06
N GLN A 101 -11.83 8.68 24.21
CA GLN A 101 -10.68 7.76 24.22
C GLN A 101 -9.57 8.23 23.26
N ARG A 102 -9.79 9.32 22.55
CA ARG A 102 -8.77 9.94 21.72
C ARG A 102 -7.69 10.53 22.58
N LYS A 103 -6.44 10.21 22.25
CA LYS A 103 -5.29 10.90 22.82
C LYS A 103 -4.70 11.82 21.75
N LEU A 104 -4.61 13.09 22.08
CA LEU A 104 -3.90 14.10 21.31
C LEU A 104 -2.49 14.19 21.83
N TYR A 105 -1.55 14.33 20.92
CA TYR A 105 -0.15 14.62 21.25
C TYR A 105 0.22 15.96 20.62
N PRO A 106 -0.27 17.09 21.15
CA PRO A 106 -0.03 18.40 20.57
C PRO A 106 1.46 18.76 20.55
N GLU A 107 2.22 18.28 21.51
CA GLU A 107 3.67 18.46 21.60
C GLU A 107 4.47 17.70 20.52
N ARG A 108 3.83 16.73 19.90
CA ARG A 108 4.42 15.89 18.85
C ARG A 108 3.74 16.09 17.47
N GLY A 109 2.82 17.03 17.39
CA GLY A 109 1.88 17.10 16.28
C GLY A 109 0.73 16.11 16.44
N ILE A 110 -0.24 16.11 15.54
CA ILE A 110 -1.44 15.31 15.71
C ILE A 110 -1.24 13.90 15.13
N GLY A 111 -0.99 12.95 16.01
CA GLY A 111 -0.97 11.53 15.70
C GLY A 111 0.17 11.06 14.79
N LEU A 112 1.01 11.94 14.27
CA LEU A 112 2.25 11.62 13.60
C LEU A 112 3.42 12.22 14.35
N THR A 113 4.35 11.37 14.71
CA THR A 113 5.59 11.72 15.43
C THR A 113 6.75 11.03 14.73
N PRO A 114 8.00 11.50 14.90
CA PRO A 114 9.17 10.82 14.35
C PRO A 114 9.20 9.32 14.66
N ASN A 115 8.79 8.93 15.86
CA ASN A 115 8.86 7.56 16.36
C ASN A 115 7.49 6.85 16.47
N ILE A 116 6.48 7.28 15.74
CA ILE A 116 5.12 6.71 15.84
C ILE A 116 5.07 5.19 15.59
N SER A 117 6.01 4.65 14.80
CA SER A 117 6.09 3.21 14.54
C SER A 117 6.42 2.41 15.79
N GLU A 118 7.07 3.00 16.80
CA GLU A 118 7.31 2.38 18.11
C GLU A 118 6.00 2.14 18.86
N ASP A 119 5.11 3.13 18.90
CA ASP A 119 3.79 3.00 19.53
C ASP A 119 3.00 1.82 18.95
N PHE A 120 3.09 1.62 17.63
CA PHE A 120 2.40 0.50 16.97
C PHE A 120 3.10 -0.84 17.20
N ALA A 121 4.42 -0.86 17.21
CA ALA A 121 5.16 -2.07 17.57
C ALA A 121 4.85 -2.49 19.02
N ASP A 122 4.83 -1.56 19.96
CA ASP A 122 4.48 -1.81 21.36
C ASP A 122 3.05 -2.35 21.49
N ALA A 123 2.10 -1.79 20.74
CA ALA A 123 0.72 -2.28 20.73
C ALA A 123 0.63 -3.72 20.19
N ALA A 124 1.34 -4.02 19.11
CA ALA A 124 1.39 -5.37 18.55
C ALA A 124 2.04 -6.36 19.53
N ILE A 125 3.13 -5.97 20.19
CA ILE A 125 3.84 -6.77 21.21
C ILE A 125 2.92 -7.05 22.40
N ARG A 126 2.13 -6.07 22.86
CA ARG A 126 1.13 -6.31 23.92
C ARG A 126 0.11 -7.38 23.54
N PHE A 127 -0.37 -7.39 22.29
CA PHE A 127 -1.26 -8.45 21.81
C PHE A 127 -0.58 -9.82 21.79
N ILE A 128 0.63 -9.91 21.23
CA ILE A 128 1.43 -11.14 21.16
C ILE A 128 1.71 -11.69 22.57
N GLY A 129 2.01 -10.79 23.52
CA GLY A 129 2.30 -11.14 24.91
C GLY A 129 1.12 -11.75 25.68
N ARG A 130 -0.12 -11.67 25.18
CA ARG A 130 -1.30 -12.33 25.77
C ARG A 130 -1.25 -13.84 25.69
N LYS A 131 -0.48 -14.40 24.75
CA LYS A 131 -0.36 -15.85 24.52
C LYS A 131 -1.73 -16.53 24.48
N PRO A 132 -2.64 -16.17 23.58
CA PRO A 132 -3.99 -16.69 23.57
C PRO A 132 -4.01 -18.20 23.29
N GLU A 133 -4.97 -18.92 23.86
CA GLU A 133 -5.18 -20.34 23.57
C GLU A 133 -5.67 -20.60 22.14
N LYS A 134 -6.48 -19.67 21.61
CA LYS A 134 -6.94 -19.70 20.21
C LYS A 134 -5.94 -19.01 19.29
N PRO A 135 -5.86 -19.39 18.01
CA PRO A 135 -5.04 -18.70 17.06
C PRO A 135 -5.49 -17.22 16.91
N PHE A 136 -4.58 -16.35 16.52
CA PHE A 136 -4.88 -14.95 16.31
C PHE A 136 -4.62 -14.51 14.87
N PHE A 137 -5.36 -13.51 14.45
CA PHE A 137 -5.14 -12.71 13.24
C PHE A 137 -4.85 -11.26 13.67
N LEU A 138 -3.60 -10.86 13.59
CA LEU A 138 -3.15 -9.53 13.96
C LEU A 138 -2.81 -8.74 12.70
N HIS A 139 -3.51 -7.64 12.48
CA HIS A 139 -3.28 -6.73 11.37
C HIS A 139 -2.60 -5.46 11.90
N VAL A 140 -1.35 -5.21 11.49
CA VAL A 140 -0.57 -4.04 11.90
C VAL A 140 -0.35 -3.14 10.69
N ASN A 141 -0.93 -1.95 10.70
CA ASN A 141 -0.83 -0.97 9.62
C ASN A 141 -0.02 0.25 10.05
N PHE A 142 1.24 0.26 9.70
CA PHE A 142 2.11 1.41 9.92
C PHE A 142 1.75 2.54 8.93
N PRO A 143 1.67 3.83 9.38
CA PRO A 143 1.59 4.96 8.45
C PRO A 143 2.92 5.22 7.74
N ALA A 144 4.06 4.93 8.37
CA ALA A 144 5.38 5.10 7.76
C ALA A 144 5.57 4.16 6.54
N PRO A 145 6.24 4.62 5.48
CA PRO A 145 6.88 5.92 5.27
C PRO A 145 5.98 6.96 4.56
N HIS A 146 4.69 7.02 4.86
CA HIS A 146 3.78 8.03 4.31
C HIS A 146 4.15 9.43 4.83
N ASP A 147 3.91 10.46 4.03
CA ASP A 147 4.08 11.86 4.46
C ASP A 147 3.19 12.21 5.68
N PRO A 148 3.57 13.17 6.53
CA PRO A 148 4.83 13.90 6.51
C PRO A 148 6.02 12.99 6.84
N LEU A 149 7.10 13.13 6.06
CA LEU A 149 8.36 12.48 6.41
C LEU A 149 8.95 13.23 7.61
N LEU A 150 9.09 12.53 8.71
CA LEU A 150 9.70 13.03 9.95
C LEU A 150 10.93 12.18 10.24
N MET A 151 12.08 12.83 10.42
CA MET A 151 13.32 12.14 10.74
C MET A 151 13.17 11.42 12.09
N PRO A 152 13.32 10.09 12.15
CA PRO A 152 13.25 9.36 13.42
C PRO A 152 14.46 9.70 14.29
N TYR A 153 14.24 9.79 15.60
CA TYR A 153 15.30 10.07 16.56
C TYR A 153 16.37 8.95 16.55
N GLY A 154 17.63 9.35 16.46
CA GLY A 154 18.77 8.45 16.38
C GLY A 154 19.10 7.94 14.96
N TYR A 155 18.39 8.39 13.94
CA TYR A 155 18.63 8.02 12.54
C TYR A 155 19.16 9.19 11.69
N GLU A 156 19.41 10.34 12.29
CA GLU A 156 19.76 11.60 11.63
C GLU A 156 21.05 11.50 10.78
N SER A 157 21.98 10.66 11.19
CA SER A 157 23.28 10.47 10.52
C SER A 157 23.39 9.13 9.79
N MET A 158 22.30 8.36 9.65
CA MET A 158 22.35 7.02 9.08
C MET A 158 22.62 7.03 7.57
N TYR A 159 22.13 8.04 6.89
CA TYR A 159 22.29 8.21 5.45
C TYR A 159 22.88 9.59 5.13
N ASP A 160 23.85 9.61 4.24
CA ASP A 160 24.45 10.84 3.72
C ASP A 160 23.70 11.31 2.47
N PRO A 161 23.11 12.52 2.49
CA PRO A 161 22.37 13.07 1.34
C PRO A 161 23.19 13.11 0.05
N ASP A 162 24.49 13.40 0.14
CA ASP A 162 25.34 13.53 -1.03
C ASP A 162 25.60 12.18 -1.71
N SER A 163 25.51 11.08 -0.98
CA SER A 163 25.66 9.72 -1.49
C SER A 163 24.37 9.06 -1.93
N MET A 164 23.21 9.68 -1.67
CA MET A 164 21.90 9.11 -2.03
C MET A 164 21.73 9.01 -3.56
N PRO A 165 21.34 7.83 -4.09
CA PRO A 165 21.08 7.67 -5.50
C PRO A 165 19.84 8.44 -5.94
N VAL A 166 19.96 9.20 -7.01
CA VAL A 166 18.78 9.78 -7.70
C VAL A 166 18.21 8.71 -8.62
N PRO A 167 16.88 8.54 -8.70
CA PRO A 167 16.27 7.60 -9.64
C PRO A 167 16.75 7.81 -11.09
N GLU A 168 17.01 6.72 -11.82
CA GLU A 168 17.45 6.77 -13.22
C GLU A 168 16.46 7.53 -14.11
N ASN A 169 15.16 7.39 -13.82
CA ASN A 169 14.06 8.06 -14.51
C ASN A 169 13.71 9.42 -13.89
N PHE A 170 14.65 10.05 -13.19
CA PHE A 170 14.46 11.40 -12.65
C PHE A 170 14.17 12.41 -13.75
N LEU A 171 13.13 13.22 -13.54
CA LEU A 171 12.82 14.42 -14.32
C LEU A 171 12.57 15.61 -13.39
N PRO A 172 12.88 16.84 -13.80
CA PRO A 172 12.53 18.04 -13.02
C PRO A 172 11.01 18.24 -12.88
N GLU A 173 10.25 17.81 -13.90
CA GLU A 173 8.80 17.88 -13.94
C GLU A 173 8.24 16.76 -14.83
N HIS A 174 7.07 16.25 -14.50
CA HIS A 174 6.40 15.28 -15.36
C HIS A 174 5.90 15.93 -16.64
N PRO A 175 6.07 15.31 -17.84
CA PRO A 175 5.87 15.98 -19.12
C PRO A 175 4.41 16.27 -19.49
N PHE A 176 3.43 15.82 -18.70
CA PHE A 176 2.00 16.07 -18.93
C PHE A 176 1.18 15.88 -17.65
N ASP A 177 -0.05 16.39 -17.63
CA ASP A 177 -0.96 16.16 -16.52
C ASP A 177 -1.50 14.72 -16.54
N HIS A 178 -1.00 13.89 -15.65
CA HIS A 178 -1.39 12.49 -15.50
C HIS A 178 -2.71 12.29 -14.69
N GLY A 179 -3.41 13.41 -14.38
CA GLY A 179 -4.67 13.42 -13.62
C GLY A 179 -4.51 13.69 -12.12
N ASN A 180 -3.28 13.94 -11.64
CA ASN A 180 -3.01 14.37 -10.27
C ASN A 180 -1.79 15.30 -10.17
N PHE A 181 -1.48 16.01 -11.27
CA PHE A 181 -0.26 16.81 -11.44
C PHE A 181 -0.04 17.87 -10.34
N ARG A 182 -1.12 18.48 -9.86
CA ARG A 182 -1.11 19.45 -8.76
C ARG A 182 -1.75 18.87 -7.48
N GLY A 183 -1.76 17.55 -7.35
CA GLY A 183 -2.26 16.89 -6.16
C GLY A 183 -1.45 17.24 -4.91
N ARG A 184 -2.05 17.03 -3.73
CA ARG A 184 -1.43 17.35 -2.45
C ARG A 184 -0.03 16.76 -2.31
N ASP A 185 0.12 15.49 -2.67
CA ASP A 185 1.39 14.77 -2.50
C ASP A 185 2.48 15.33 -3.40
N GLU A 186 2.11 15.82 -4.60
CA GLU A 186 3.02 16.44 -5.54
C GLU A 186 3.54 17.79 -5.04
N GLN A 187 2.72 18.53 -4.28
CA GLN A 187 3.09 19.84 -3.72
C GLN A 187 4.09 19.76 -2.55
N LEU A 188 4.37 18.55 -2.04
CA LEU A 188 5.34 18.34 -0.95
C LEU A 188 6.80 18.41 -1.42
N LEU A 189 7.05 18.50 -2.71
CA LEU A 189 8.37 18.77 -3.29
C LEU A 189 8.21 19.83 -4.37
N GLU A 190 8.99 20.92 -4.30
CA GLU A 190 8.88 22.06 -5.19
C GLU A 190 9.21 21.74 -6.65
N TRP A 191 8.63 22.52 -7.58
CA TRP A 191 8.97 22.49 -8.99
C TRP A 191 9.87 23.69 -9.37
N PRO A 192 10.81 23.52 -10.32
CA PRO A 192 11.25 22.25 -10.86
C PRO A 192 11.97 21.42 -9.78
N ARG A 193 11.76 20.11 -9.78
CA ARG A 193 12.45 19.22 -8.86
C ARG A 193 13.94 19.22 -9.14
N THR A 194 14.75 19.29 -8.10
CA THR A 194 16.20 19.23 -8.24
C THR A 194 16.74 17.91 -7.72
N LYS A 195 17.85 17.45 -8.28
CA LYS A 195 18.52 16.24 -7.79
C LYS A 195 18.89 16.36 -6.31
N LYS A 196 19.30 17.56 -5.87
CA LYS A 196 19.59 17.83 -4.46
C LYS A 196 18.36 17.63 -3.59
N ALA A 197 17.22 18.24 -3.91
CA ALA A 197 16.01 18.12 -3.13
C ALA A 197 15.49 16.68 -3.06
N VAL A 198 15.66 15.91 -4.14
CA VAL A 198 15.32 14.48 -4.18
C VAL A 198 16.25 13.67 -3.27
N ARG A 199 17.56 13.92 -3.28
CA ARG A 199 18.50 13.25 -2.37
C ARG A 199 18.20 13.55 -0.91
N ASP A 200 17.95 14.81 -0.58
CA ASP A 200 17.60 15.24 0.77
C ASP A 200 16.33 14.51 1.26
N GLU A 201 15.29 14.42 0.40
CA GLU A 201 14.06 13.70 0.75
C GLU A 201 14.26 12.20 0.86
N LEU A 202 15.03 11.57 -0.04
CA LEU A 202 15.35 10.15 0.00
C LEU A 202 16.13 9.78 1.27
N THR A 203 17.00 10.66 1.75
CA THR A 203 17.73 10.48 3.02
C THR A 203 16.77 10.26 4.18
N VAL A 204 15.78 11.12 4.31
CA VAL A 204 14.76 11.00 5.36
C VAL A 204 13.86 9.79 5.12
N TYR A 205 13.47 9.56 3.87
CA TYR A 205 12.63 8.43 3.48
C TYR A 205 13.27 7.09 3.86
N TYR A 206 14.57 6.91 3.59
CA TYR A 206 15.30 5.70 3.94
C TYR A 206 15.51 5.57 5.46
N ALA A 207 15.76 6.66 6.15
CA ALA A 207 15.83 6.67 7.62
C ALA A 207 14.51 6.21 8.26
N VAL A 208 13.37 6.69 7.74
CA VAL A 208 12.03 6.28 8.18
C VAL A 208 11.79 4.79 7.91
N ILE A 209 12.22 4.28 6.75
CA ILE A 209 12.11 2.85 6.42
C ILE A 209 12.99 2.00 7.35
N SER A 210 14.22 2.41 7.62
CA SER A 210 15.14 1.69 8.53
C SER A 210 14.62 1.67 9.95
N HIS A 211 14.03 2.78 10.42
CA HIS A 211 13.35 2.81 11.72
C HIS A 211 12.15 1.86 11.75
N LEU A 212 11.33 1.85 10.69
CA LEU A 212 10.19 0.94 10.56
C LEU A 212 10.63 -0.52 10.57
N ASP A 213 11.70 -0.86 9.83
CA ASP A 213 12.26 -2.21 9.80
C ASP A 213 12.70 -2.68 11.19
N ALA A 214 13.36 -1.82 11.96
CA ALA A 214 13.72 -2.10 13.35
C ALA A 214 12.49 -2.39 14.23
N GLN A 215 11.38 -1.64 14.03
CA GLN A 215 10.15 -1.88 14.78
C GLN A 215 9.47 -3.21 14.38
N ILE A 216 9.49 -3.57 13.12
CA ILE A 216 9.03 -4.89 12.64
C ILE A 216 9.90 -6.00 13.26
N GLY A 217 11.22 -5.78 13.33
CA GLY A 217 12.15 -6.68 14.00
C GLY A 217 11.77 -6.96 15.46
N ARG A 218 11.34 -5.94 16.21
CA ARG A 218 10.83 -6.08 17.60
C ARG A 218 9.57 -6.95 17.68
N ILE A 219 8.64 -6.78 16.76
CA ILE A 219 7.42 -7.63 16.70
C ILE A 219 7.78 -9.09 16.43
N VAL A 220 8.68 -9.33 15.46
CA VAL A 220 9.18 -10.68 15.16
C VAL A 220 9.90 -11.30 16.37
N GLN A 221 10.69 -10.51 17.07
CA GLN A 221 11.39 -10.95 18.27
C GLN A 221 10.40 -11.34 19.40
N ALA A 222 9.34 -10.57 19.59
CA ALA A 222 8.28 -10.89 20.56
C ALA A 222 7.58 -12.23 20.24
N LEU A 223 7.35 -12.55 18.96
CA LEU A 223 6.83 -13.86 18.55
C LEU A 223 7.80 -14.99 18.91
N LYS A 224 9.11 -14.79 18.77
CA LYS A 224 10.14 -15.77 19.16
C LYS A 224 10.18 -15.98 20.68
N GLU A 225 10.23 -14.90 21.44
CA GLU A 225 10.29 -14.91 22.90
C GLU A 225 9.04 -15.55 23.53
N THR A 226 7.89 -15.40 22.90
CA THR A 226 6.63 -16.00 23.35
C THR A 226 6.42 -17.42 22.85
N GLY A 227 7.34 -17.97 22.02
CA GLY A 227 7.25 -19.31 21.45
C GLY A 227 6.22 -19.47 20.33
N GLN A 228 5.71 -18.37 19.78
CA GLN A 228 4.66 -18.38 18.76
C GLN A 228 5.19 -18.29 17.31
N TYR A 229 6.48 -17.96 17.14
CA TYR A 229 7.09 -17.67 15.84
C TYR A 229 6.96 -18.81 14.83
N GLU A 230 7.25 -20.05 15.23
CA GLU A 230 7.24 -21.18 14.30
C GLU A 230 5.83 -21.56 13.80
N ASN A 231 4.80 -21.24 14.58
CA ASN A 231 3.40 -21.48 14.21
C ASN A 231 2.66 -20.23 13.75
N THR A 232 3.38 -19.19 13.32
CA THR A 232 2.80 -17.93 12.83
C THR A 232 3.15 -17.70 11.37
N ILE A 233 2.13 -17.46 10.54
CA ILE A 233 2.31 -16.93 9.19
C ILE A 233 2.48 -15.42 9.29
N ILE A 234 3.62 -14.92 8.83
CA ILE A 234 3.93 -13.49 8.77
C ILE A 234 3.84 -13.05 7.31
N ILE A 235 3.05 -12.01 7.05
CA ILE A 235 2.90 -11.39 5.73
C ILE A 235 3.34 -9.94 5.85
N PHE A 236 4.32 -9.53 5.06
CA PHE A 236 4.76 -8.15 4.93
C PHE A 236 4.45 -7.64 3.53
N GLY A 237 3.91 -6.43 3.44
CA GLY A 237 3.64 -5.77 2.18
C GLY A 237 3.41 -4.28 2.36
N SER A 238 3.36 -3.54 1.26
CA SER A 238 2.98 -2.13 1.22
C SER A 238 1.72 -1.95 0.37
N ASP A 239 0.92 -0.92 0.65
CA ASP A 239 -0.26 -0.59 -0.14
C ASP A 239 0.08 0.09 -1.47
N HIS A 240 1.17 0.83 -1.54
CA HIS A 240 1.75 1.47 -2.73
C HIS A 240 3.17 1.95 -2.46
N GLY A 241 3.90 2.30 -3.51
CA GLY A 241 5.18 2.99 -3.43
C GLY A 241 5.03 4.52 -3.49
N LEU A 242 6.16 5.21 -3.65
CA LEU A 242 6.27 6.67 -3.85
C LEU A 242 7.27 6.97 -4.96
N ALA A 243 7.03 8.05 -5.70
CA ALA A 243 7.89 8.45 -6.82
C ALA A 243 9.22 9.07 -6.37
N VAL A 244 9.19 10.01 -5.46
CA VAL A 244 10.33 10.77 -4.92
C VAL A 244 11.36 11.13 -6.00
N GLY A 245 10.91 11.84 -7.05
CA GLY A 245 11.72 12.26 -8.18
C GLY A 245 11.59 11.42 -9.45
N SER A 246 11.14 10.16 -9.35
CA SER A 246 10.89 9.32 -10.52
C SER A 246 9.85 9.94 -11.45
N HIS A 247 10.13 9.99 -12.75
CA HIS A 247 9.29 10.59 -13.79
C HIS A 247 8.85 12.05 -13.50
N GLY A 248 9.61 12.80 -12.69
CA GLY A 248 9.24 14.16 -12.30
C GLY A 248 8.08 14.23 -11.30
N LEU A 249 7.72 13.11 -10.70
CA LEU A 249 6.67 12.98 -9.69
C LEU A 249 7.27 12.87 -8.27
N ARG A 250 6.47 13.17 -7.27
CA ARG A 250 6.79 12.93 -5.87
C ARG A 250 5.81 11.94 -5.24
N GLY A 251 4.57 11.97 -5.67
CA GLY A 251 3.46 11.25 -5.06
C GLY A 251 3.36 9.78 -5.46
N LYS A 252 2.14 9.26 -5.37
CA LYS A 252 1.80 7.83 -5.52
C LYS A 252 0.64 7.57 -6.49
N GLN A 253 0.07 8.62 -7.07
CA GLN A 253 -1.11 8.52 -7.93
C GLN A 253 -0.73 8.30 -9.39
N SER A 254 0.08 7.26 -9.63
CA SER A 254 0.53 6.88 -10.98
C SER A 254 0.50 5.36 -11.18
N MET A 255 0.61 4.93 -12.44
CA MET A 255 0.66 3.51 -12.81
C MET A 255 2.09 3.06 -13.14
N TYR A 256 3.11 3.84 -12.82
CA TYR A 256 4.51 3.46 -12.95
C TYR A 256 4.94 2.44 -11.89
N GLU A 257 6.01 1.67 -12.17
CA GLU A 257 6.49 0.61 -11.28
C GLU A 257 6.86 1.14 -9.88
N HIS A 258 7.39 2.36 -9.76
CA HIS A 258 7.70 2.97 -8.45
C HIS A 258 6.46 3.14 -7.54
N THR A 259 5.25 3.14 -8.10
CA THR A 259 4.01 3.19 -7.33
C THR A 259 3.38 1.81 -7.13
N ILE A 260 3.32 0.99 -8.19
CA ILE A 260 2.57 -0.27 -8.16
C ILE A 260 3.43 -1.48 -7.79
N GLY A 261 4.75 -1.41 -7.98
CA GLY A 261 5.70 -2.46 -7.63
C GLY A 261 6.06 -2.41 -6.15
N VAL A 262 5.26 -3.06 -5.30
CA VAL A 262 5.44 -3.06 -3.85
C VAL A 262 6.05 -4.37 -3.34
N PRO A 263 6.78 -4.35 -2.21
CA PRO A 263 7.28 -5.57 -1.60
C PRO A 263 6.12 -6.46 -1.12
N MET A 264 6.32 -7.77 -1.25
CA MET A 264 5.42 -8.77 -0.69
C MET A 264 6.24 -9.98 -0.23
N ILE A 265 6.24 -10.24 1.07
CA ILE A 265 7.03 -11.30 1.71
C ILE A 265 6.12 -12.17 2.56
N PHE A 266 6.29 -13.48 2.45
CA PHE A 266 5.59 -14.47 3.27
C PHE A 266 6.60 -15.32 4.04
N ARG A 267 6.31 -15.59 5.30
CA ARG A 267 7.05 -16.52 6.15
C ARG A 267 6.08 -17.30 7.02
N GLY A 268 6.31 -18.58 7.21
CA GLY A 268 5.57 -19.38 8.16
C GLY A 268 5.39 -20.84 7.74
N PRO A 269 4.59 -21.61 8.48
CA PRO A 269 4.32 -22.99 8.16
C PRO A 269 3.77 -23.17 6.74
N GLY A 270 4.32 -24.16 6.02
CA GLY A 270 3.91 -24.46 4.65
C GLY A 270 4.37 -23.49 3.57
N ILE A 271 5.19 -22.50 3.91
CA ILE A 271 5.75 -21.52 2.98
C ILE A 271 7.23 -21.85 2.72
N PRO A 272 7.67 -22.02 1.46
CA PRO A 272 9.05 -22.37 1.14
C PRO A 272 10.00 -21.23 1.50
N ALA A 273 11.06 -21.54 2.26
CA ALA A 273 12.06 -20.56 2.67
C ALA A 273 13.02 -20.20 1.51
N GLY A 274 13.46 -18.93 1.48
CA GLY A 274 14.49 -18.44 0.55
C GLY A 274 14.10 -18.47 -0.93
N LYS A 275 12.82 -18.58 -1.26
CA LYS A 275 12.32 -18.58 -2.64
C LYS A 275 11.86 -17.19 -3.07
N LYS A 276 12.14 -16.88 -4.34
CA LYS A 276 11.58 -15.73 -5.06
C LYS A 276 10.66 -16.21 -6.16
N PHE A 277 9.55 -15.51 -6.36
CA PHE A 277 8.56 -15.82 -7.39
C PHE A 277 8.27 -14.56 -8.19
N ASP A 278 8.30 -14.66 -9.51
CA ASP A 278 8.05 -13.55 -10.44
C ASP A 278 6.57 -13.45 -10.85
N ALA A 279 5.70 -14.25 -10.22
CA ALA A 279 4.28 -14.26 -10.51
C ALA A 279 3.63 -12.92 -10.18
N GLN A 280 2.94 -12.33 -11.15
CA GLN A 280 2.13 -11.13 -10.92
C GLN A 280 0.98 -11.43 -9.95
N CYS A 281 0.73 -10.52 -9.02
CA CYS A 281 -0.33 -10.63 -8.02
C CYS A 281 -0.90 -9.25 -7.67
N TYR A 282 -1.99 -9.28 -6.92
CA TYR A 282 -2.63 -8.10 -6.34
C TYR A 282 -2.59 -8.15 -4.81
N LEU A 283 -2.65 -7.01 -4.17
CA LEU A 283 -2.81 -6.95 -2.71
C LEU A 283 -4.10 -7.63 -2.22
N ARG A 284 -5.15 -7.66 -3.02
CA ARG A 284 -6.39 -8.39 -2.68
C ARG A 284 -6.22 -9.90 -2.64
N ASP A 285 -5.12 -10.45 -3.19
CA ASP A 285 -4.79 -11.87 -3.15
C ASP A 285 -4.32 -12.33 -1.77
N LEU A 286 -3.95 -11.41 -0.88
CA LEU A 286 -3.56 -11.71 0.50
C LEU A 286 -4.67 -12.42 1.26
N PHE A 287 -5.90 -11.98 1.10
CA PHE A 287 -7.05 -12.57 1.80
C PHE A 287 -7.27 -14.05 1.38
N PRO A 288 -7.49 -14.41 0.11
CA PRO A 288 -7.68 -15.81 -0.28
C PRO A 288 -6.41 -16.65 -0.07
N THR A 289 -5.21 -16.06 -0.13
CA THR A 289 -3.97 -16.77 0.19
C THR A 289 -3.94 -17.17 1.66
N THR A 290 -4.27 -16.26 2.56
CA THR A 290 -4.36 -16.56 3.99
C THR A 290 -5.41 -17.64 4.28
N CYS A 291 -6.60 -17.53 3.68
CA CYS A 291 -7.63 -18.55 3.81
C CYS A 291 -7.09 -19.94 3.42
N THR A 292 -6.44 -20.04 2.25
CA THR A 292 -5.91 -21.30 1.75
C THR A 292 -4.77 -21.86 2.62
N LEU A 293 -3.89 -20.99 3.14
CA LEU A 293 -2.81 -21.39 4.04
C LEU A 293 -3.33 -21.88 5.39
N CYS A 294 -4.42 -21.29 5.87
CA CYS A 294 -5.05 -21.63 7.16
C CYS A 294 -6.16 -22.71 7.05
N GLY A 295 -6.42 -23.27 5.86
CA GLY A 295 -7.48 -24.26 5.66
C GLY A 295 -8.91 -23.69 5.80
N ILE A 296 -9.08 -22.39 5.54
CA ILE A 296 -10.35 -21.67 5.63
C ILE A 296 -10.96 -21.56 4.22
N GLU A 297 -12.27 -21.73 4.12
CA GLU A 297 -13.00 -21.52 2.85
C GLU A 297 -12.94 -20.07 2.40
N ILE A 298 -12.67 -19.86 1.10
CA ILE A 298 -12.64 -18.52 0.49
C ILE A 298 -14.09 -18.08 0.22
N PRO A 299 -14.52 -16.93 0.74
CA PRO A 299 -15.88 -16.44 0.51
C PRO A 299 -16.15 -16.11 -0.97
N ASN A 300 -17.38 -16.34 -1.44
CA ASN A 300 -17.80 -16.10 -2.83
C ASN A 300 -17.68 -14.64 -3.31
N SER A 301 -17.65 -13.67 -2.39
CA SER A 301 -17.48 -12.26 -2.75
C SER A 301 -16.03 -11.86 -3.06
N VAL A 302 -15.07 -12.73 -2.77
CA VAL A 302 -13.65 -12.54 -3.08
C VAL A 302 -13.39 -12.80 -4.55
N ASP A 303 -12.69 -11.90 -5.24
CA ASP A 303 -12.24 -12.09 -6.62
C ASP A 303 -10.70 -12.23 -6.75
N GLY A 304 -9.99 -12.03 -5.64
CA GLY A 304 -8.58 -12.36 -5.52
C GLY A 304 -8.33 -13.87 -5.62
N ARG A 305 -7.10 -14.25 -5.90
CA ARG A 305 -6.70 -15.65 -6.07
C ARG A 305 -5.60 -16.02 -5.09
N SER A 306 -5.63 -17.25 -4.58
CA SER A 306 -4.58 -17.74 -3.70
C SER A 306 -3.25 -17.87 -4.40
N LEU A 307 -2.19 -17.35 -3.78
CA LEU A 307 -0.79 -17.51 -4.21
C LEU A 307 -0.19 -18.87 -3.83
N LYS A 308 -0.89 -19.68 -3.02
CA LYS A 308 -0.37 -20.98 -2.57
C LYS A 308 0.07 -21.90 -3.71
N PRO A 309 -0.65 -22.04 -4.84
CA PRO A 309 -0.19 -22.88 -5.96
C PRO A 309 1.14 -22.39 -6.58
N VAL A 310 1.42 -21.08 -6.53
CA VAL A 310 2.70 -20.53 -6.98
C VAL A 310 3.79 -20.86 -5.96
N MET A 311 3.52 -20.68 -4.67
CA MET A 311 4.47 -21.02 -3.59
C MET A 311 4.83 -22.52 -3.61
N GLU A 312 3.89 -23.37 -3.95
CA GLU A 312 4.11 -24.84 -4.08
C GLU A 312 4.76 -25.24 -5.42
N GLY A 313 5.04 -24.29 -6.32
CA GLY A 313 5.61 -24.57 -7.64
C GLY A 313 4.66 -25.24 -8.63
N LYS A 314 3.36 -25.35 -8.30
CA LYS A 314 2.33 -25.95 -9.18
C LYS A 314 1.94 -25.04 -10.34
N LEU A 315 2.05 -23.73 -10.16
CA LEU A 315 1.79 -22.72 -11.17
C LEU A 315 2.95 -21.72 -11.23
N LYS A 316 3.31 -21.28 -12.43
CA LYS A 316 4.27 -20.19 -12.64
C LYS A 316 3.63 -18.83 -12.41
N SER A 317 2.35 -18.67 -12.70
CA SER A 317 1.59 -17.44 -12.54
C SER A 317 0.11 -17.75 -12.32
N ILE A 318 -0.58 -16.87 -11.62
CA ILE A 318 -2.04 -16.92 -11.43
C ILE A 318 -2.78 -15.91 -12.31
N TYR A 319 -2.06 -14.93 -12.87
CA TYR A 319 -2.60 -13.94 -13.80
C TYR A 319 -1.69 -13.80 -15.02
N PRO A 320 -2.21 -13.96 -16.25
CA PRO A 320 -1.44 -13.70 -17.48
C PRO A 320 -1.14 -12.21 -17.64
N TYR A 321 -1.97 -11.35 -17.05
CA TYR A 321 -1.83 -9.90 -16.99
C TYR A 321 -2.61 -9.36 -15.80
N ILE A 322 -2.16 -8.23 -15.29
CA ILE A 322 -2.83 -7.46 -14.23
C ILE A 322 -3.28 -6.10 -14.76
N PHE A 323 -4.29 -5.53 -14.08
CA PHE A 323 -4.87 -4.24 -14.42
C PHE A 323 -4.74 -3.28 -13.24
N GLY A 324 -4.42 -2.02 -13.55
CA GLY A 324 -4.40 -0.93 -12.59
C GLY A 324 -5.30 0.22 -13.01
N TYR A 325 -5.73 1.02 -12.05
CA TYR A 325 -6.57 2.18 -12.32
C TYR A 325 -6.42 3.24 -11.24
N PHE A 326 -6.57 4.49 -11.64
CA PHE A 326 -6.66 5.62 -10.72
C PHE A 326 -7.78 6.54 -11.18
N ARG A 327 -8.86 6.62 -10.38
CA ARG A 327 -10.06 7.41 -10.71
C ARG A 327 -10.50 7.19 -12.16
N ASN A 328 -10.82 8.28 -12.88
CA ASN A 328 -11.09 8.23 -14.33
C ASN A 328 -9.89 8.68 -15.18
N PHE A 329 -8.73 8.88 -14.55
CA PHE A 329 -7.57 9.47 -15.21
C PHE A 329 -6.58 8.45 -15.76
N GLN A 330 -6.46 7.28 -15.13
CA GLN A 330 -5.45 6.31 -15.55
C GLN A 330 -6.01 4.90 -15.59
N ARG A 331 -5.63 4.14 -16.60
CA ARG A 331 -5.86 2.70 -16.74
C ARG A 331 -4.57 2.04 -17.18
N MET A 332 -4.29 0.87 -16.68
CA MET A 332 -3.07 0.14 -16.98
C MET A 332 -3.36 -1.35 -17.18
N ILE A 333 -2.66 -1.95 -18.13
CA ILE A 333 -2.47 -3.39 -18.25
C ILE A 333 -0.97 -3.71 -18.22
N ARG A 334 -0.60 -4.73 -17.46
CA ARG A 334 0.77 -5.19 -17.33
C ARG A 334 0.84 -6.70 -17.51
N THR A 335 1.75 -7.15 -18.33
CA THR A 335 2.20 -8.56 -18.45
C THR A 335 3.53 -8.71 -17.70
N ASP A 336 4.18 -9.86 -17.80
CA ASP A 336 5.54 -10.07 -17.30
C ASP A 336 6.62 -9.29 -18.08
N GLU A 337 6.30 -8.80 -19.27
CA GLU A 337 7.23 -8.10 -20.16
C GLU A 337 6.79 -6.69 -20.54
N TRP A 338 5.50 -6.47 -20.73
CA TRP A 338 4.97 -5.21 -21.27
C TRP A 338 4.01 -4.53 -20.33
N LYS A 339 4.05 -3.19 -20.32
CA LYS A 339 3.07 -2.35 -19.65
C LYS A 339 2.52 -1.31 -20.62
N LEU A 340 1.19 -1.19 -20.67
CA LEU A 340 0.48 -0.12 -21.35
C LEU A 340 -0.29 0.71 -20.33
N ILE A 341 -0.04 2.01 -20.30
CA ILE A 341 -0.80 2.98 -19.49
C ILE A 341 -1.64 3.83 -20.43
N HIS A 342 -2.91 3.98 -20.12
CA HIS A 342 -3.86 4.84 -20.82
C HIS A 342 -4.30 5.99 -19.94
N TYR A 343 -4.26 7.20 -20.49
CA TYR A 343 -4.73 8.45 -19.88
C TYR A 343 -5.96 8.92 -20.66
N PRO A 344 -7.20 8.52 -20.29
CA PRO A 344 -8.41 8.79 -21.06
C PRO A 344 -8.66 10.27 -21.34
N HIS A 345 -8.43 11.14 -20.35
CA HIS A 345 -8.64 12.59 -20.45
C HIS A 345 -7.70 13.31 -21.44
N LEU A 346 -6.59 12.66 -21.81
CA LEU A 346 -5.62 13.15 -22.79
C LEU A 346 -5.64 12.36 -24.10
N ASN A 347 -6.45 11.32 -24.18
CA ASN A 347 -6.38 10.31 -25.25
C ASN A 347 -4.94 9.84 -25.52
N ARG A 348 -4.15 9.69 -24.45
CA ARG A 348 -2.72 9.37 -24.50
C ARG A 348 -2.45 7.97 -24.00
N TYR A 349 -1.47 7.33 -24.63
CA TYR A 349 -0.93 6.04 -24.17
C TYR A 349 0.57 6.16 -23.96
N GLN A 350 1.09 5.37 -23.01
CA GLN A 350 2.50 5.06 -22.87
C GLN A 350 2.68 3.56 -22.91
N LEU A 351 3.72 3.07 -23.56
CA LEU A 351 4.07 1.66 -23.70
C LEU A 351 5.52 1.44 -23.27
N PHE A 352 5.73 0.52 -22.35
CA PHE A 352 7.06 0.17 -21.83
C PHE A 352 7.32 -1.32 -21.94
N ASN A 353 8.57 -1.70 -22.29
CA ASN A 353 9.06 -3.06 -22.10
C ASN A 353 9.75 -3.15 -20.75
N ILE A 354 9.01 -3.51 -19.71
CA ILE A 354 9.47 -3.51 -18.32
C ILE A 354 10.50 -4.60 -18.00
N ARG A 355 10.72 -5.55 -18.91
CA ARG A 355 11.78 -6.55 -18.77
C ARG A 355 13.15 -5.97 -19.13
N SER A 356 13.24 -5.20 -20.21
CA SER A 356 14.47 -4.57 -20.67
C SER A 356 14.65 -3.14 -20.14
N ASP A 357 13.57 -2.50 -19.69
CA ASP A 357 13.50 -1.14 -19.19
C ASP A 357 12.63 -1.10 -17.91
N PRO A 358 13.12 -1.64 -16.79
CA PRO A 358 12.35 -1.70 -15.53
C PRO A 358 12.07 -0.33 -14.93
N ASP A 359 12.86 0.71 -15.28
CA ASP A 359 12.69 2.07 -14.82
C ASP A 359 11.77 2.91 -15.72
N GLU A 360 11.21 2.28 -16.79
CA GLU A 360 10.23 2.93 -17.69
C GLU A 360 10.76 4.23 -18.32
N LEU A 361 12.03 4.22 -18.74
CA LEU A 361 12.75 5.38 -19.31
C LEU A 361 12.25 5.73 -20.72
N LYS A 362 11.90 4.70 -21.51
CA LYS A 362 11.60 4.85 -22.93
C LYS A 362 10.15 4.52 -23.25
N ASP A 363 9.34 5.57 -23.52
CA ASP A 363 7.98 5.38 -24.03
C ASP A 363 8.01 4.93 -25.50
N LEU A 364 7.58 3.69 -25.75
CA LEU A 364 7.54 3.05 -27.06
C LEU A 364 6.17 3.22 -27.76
N SER A 365 5.25 3.99 -27.18
CA SER A 365 3.86 4.07 -27.67
C SER A 365 3.68 4.66 -29.08
N SER A 366 4.65 5.44 -29.55
CA SER A 366 4.67 6.03 -30.89
C SER A 366 5.53 5.27 -31.91
N ASP A 367 6.29 4.27 -31.46
CA ASP A 367 7.14 3.47 -32.33
C ASP A 367 6.30 2.44 -33.11
N ARG A 368 6.36 2.51 -34.44
CA ARG A 368 5.61 1.62 -35.35
C ARG A 368 5.97 0.17 -35.19
N GLN A 369 7.18 -0.14 -34.75
CA GLN A 369 7.64 -1.50 -34.50
C GLN A 369 6.79 -2.21 -33.43
N PHE A 370 6.28 -1.46 -32.46
CA PHE A 370 5.49 -1.99 -31.34
C PHE A 370 3.98 -1.74 -31.48
N ALA A 371 3.53 -1.26 -32.67
CA ALA A 371 2.11 -0.94 -32.90
C ALA A 371 1.17 -2.12 -32.66
N LYS A 372 1.60 -3.34 -33.04
CA LYS A 372 0.82 -4.57 -32.80
C LYS A 372 0.70 -4.87 -31.30
N ILE A 373 1.79 -4.80 -30.54
CA ILE A 373 1.80 -5.03 -29.09
C ILE A 373 0.89 -4.03 -28.39
N LYS A 374 1.03 -2.74 -28.73
CA LYS A 374 0.15 -1.69 -28.22
C LYS A 374 -1.32 -1.96 -28.50
N SER A 375 -1.66 -2.35 -29.73
CA SER A 375 -3.04 -2.68 -30.13
C SER A 375 -3.60 -3.86 -29.35
N ASP A 376 -2.83 -4.94 -29.22
CA ASP A 376 -3.25 -6.17 -28.52
C ASP A 376 -3.48 -5.88 -27.00
N LEU A 377 -2.59 -5.14 -26.37
CA LEU A 377 -2.74 -4.74 -24.95
C LEU A 377 -3.93 -3.79 -24.76
N ARG A 378 -4.12 -2.83 -25.66
CA ARG A 378 -5.27 -1.94 -25.65
C ARG A 378 -6.59 -2.73 -25.73
N GLN A 379 -6.71 -3.65 -26.65
CA GLN A 379 -7.90 -4.49 -26.79
C GLN A 379 -8.21 -5.28 -25.53
N LYS A 380 -7.19 -5.87 -24.88
CA LYS A 380 -7.35 -6.58 -23.60
C LYS A 380 -7.80 -5.64 -22.47
N LEU A 381 -7.20 -4.46 -22.40
CA LEU A 381 -7.58 -3.44 -21.41
C LEU A 381 -9.04 -2.99 -21.60
N GLU A 382 -9.45 -2.66 -22.82
CA GLU A 382 -10.84 -2.29 -23.12
C GLU A 382 -11.83 -3.43 -22.83
N THR A 383 -11.46 -4.67 -23.11
CA THR A 383 -12.29 -5.83 -22.78
C THR A 383 -12.51 -5.95 -21.27
N TRP A 384 -11.43 -5.80 -20.47
CA TRP A 384 -11.53 -5.80 -19.03
C TRP A 384 -12.37 -4.63 -18.51
N GLN A 385 -12.18 -3.43 -19.05
CA GLN A 385 -12.97 -2.26 -18.67
C GLN A 385 -14.48 -2.48 -18.91
N ARG A 386 -14.85 -3.09 -20.04
CA ARG A 386 -16.26 -3.45 -20.32
C ARG A 386 -16.80 -4.45 -19.30
N GLN A 387 -16.02 -5.47 -18.95
CA GLN A 387 -16.41 -6.46 -17.94
C GLN A 387 -16.61 -5.83 -16.55
N GLN A 388 -15.86 -4.78 -16.23
CA GLN A 388 -16.00 -4.05 -14.97
C GLN A 388 -17.09 -2.96 -15.00
N ASN A 389 -17.74 -2.69 -16.14
CA ASN A 389 -18.59 -1.52 -16.35
C ASN A 389 -17.88 -0.20 -16.01
N ASP A 390 -16.62 -0.09 -16.43
CA ASP A 390 -15.74 1.01 -16.10
C ASP A 390 -16.28 2.35 -16.64
N PRO A 391 -16.54 3.35 -15.78
CA PRO A 391 -17.07 4.64 -16.21
C PRO A 391 -16.13 5.41 -17.14
N ALA A 392 -14.81 5.14 -17.09
CA ALA A 392 -13.85 5.82 -17.96
C ALA A 392 -14.01 5.46 -19.45
N LEU A 393 -14.66 4.36 -19.80
CA LEU A 393 -15.01 4.05 -21.20
C LEU A 393 -16.06 4.98 -21.78
N LYS A 394 -16.95 5.54 -20.94
CA LYS A 394 -18.02 6.44 -21.39
C LYS A 394 -17.58 7.87 -21.63
N SER A 395 -16.42 8.25 -21.12
CA SER A 395 -15.85 9.60 -21.26
C SER A 395 -15.00 9.77 -22.53
N THR A 396 -14.82 8.71 -23.33
CA THR A 396 -14.04 8.72 -24.58
C THR A 396 -14.93 8.72 -25.85
N GLN A 397 -16.23 8.83 -25.70
CA GLN A 397 -17.21 9.07 -26.77
C GLN A 397 -17.70 10.52 -26.69
#